data_8cd902f145d2e4cc614ee62c7e881084
#
_entry.id   8cd902f145d2e4cc614ee62c7e881084
#
_cell.length_a   1.000
_cell.length_b   1.000
_cell.length_c   1.000
_cell.angle_alpha   90.00
_cell.angle_beta   90.00
_cell.angle_gamma   90.00
#
_symmetry.space_group_name_H-M   'P 1'
#
loop_
_entity.id
_entity.type
_entity.pdbx_description
1 polymer ?
#
loop_
_entity_poly.entity_id
_entity_poly.type
_entity_poly.pdbx_seq_one_letter_code
_entity_poly.pdbx_strand_id
1 'polypeptide(L)'
;LAGLSHEKSAYLEALQYLEQHFPGYGVDFVFNPGNCLLREQLNLRKADFEPEQQKMVLEAPAPDMDTTGIVPLSDQYAEQYCAIHNKNMYWTGEKVMQAQDRFHTFLAIRDGRVVGYIDVTCTFKENEPFDLLVLEEYRRMGYGRKLLAKALEANAPNAMSVLVDADNVPAIRLYASMGFAKKQTILTAHWTVPSSE
;
A
#
# COMPACT_ATOMS: atom_id res chain seq x y z
N LEU A 1 6.78 0.52 16.92
CA LEU A 1 7.29 1.41 17.98
C LEU A 1 7.25 2.88 17.52
N ALA A 2 6.03 3.39 17.25
CA ALA A 2 5.84 4.81 16.99
C ALA A 2 5.87 5.56 18.33
N GLY A 3 6.88 6.40 18.55
CA GLY A 3 6.93 7.29 19.71
C GLY A 3 8.14 7.16 20.63
N LEU A 4 9.19 6.44 20.22
CA LEU A 4 10.44 6.47 20.99
C LEU A 4 11.12 7.83 20.83
N SER A 5 11.68 8.34 21.93
CA SER A 5 12.35 9.63 22.02
C SER A 5 13.48 9.74 20.99
N HIS A 6 13.79 10.97 20.56
CA HIS A 6 14.92 11.23 19.66
C HIS A 6 16.30 11.05 20.34
N GLU A 7 16.33 10.53 21.56
CA GLU A 7 17.57 10.29 22.29
C GLU A 7 18.22 8.97 21.87
N LYS A 8 19.48 9.04 21.53
CA LYS A 8 20.28 7.87 21.09
C LYS A 8 20.24 6.72 22.10
N SER A 9 20.20 7.02 23.41
CA SER A 9 20.11 6.03 24.50
C SER A 9 18.84 5.19 24.43
N ALA A 10 17.68 5.80 24.15
CA ALA A 10 16.41 5.10 24.11
C ALA A 10 16.33 4.06 22.99
N TYR A 11 16.89 4.35 21.81
CA TYR A 11 16.97 3.37 20.72
C TYR A 11 17.92 2.22 21.06
N LEU A 12 19.08 2.53 21.66
CA LEU A 12 20.03 1.49 22.08
C LEU A 12 19.41 0.58 23.14
N GLU A 13 18.76 1.14 24.15
CA GLU A 13 18.07 0.37 25.20
C GLU A 13 16.98 -0.52 24.63
N ALA A 14 16.16 0.00 23.72
CA ALA A 14 15.11 -0.78 23.06
C ALA A 14 15.68 -1.93 22.22
N LEU A 15 16.74 -1.68 21.45
CA LEU A 15 17.36 -2.71 20.62
C LEU A 15 18.06 -3.77 21.49
N GLN A 16 18.75 -3.37 22.57
CA GLN A 16 19.35 -4.29 23.54
C GLN A 16 18.27 -5.14 24.24
N TYR A 17 17.15 -4.56 24.60
CA TYR A 17 16.03 -5.30 25.15
C TYR A 17 15.53 -6.38 24.19
N LEU A 18 15.40 -6.06 22.89
CA LEU A 18 15.03 -7.03 21.87
C LEU A 18 16.08 -8.14 21.76
N GLU A 19 17.36 -7.80 21.76
CA GLU A 19 18.46 -8.77 21.72
C GLU A 19 18.44 -9.75 22.91
N GLN A 20 18.07 -9.27 24.08
CA GLN A 20 18.02 -10.09 25.31
C GLN A 20 16.78 -10.98 25.43
N HIS A 21 15.64 -10.51 24.92
CA HIS A 21 14.34 -11.15 25.21
C HIS A 21 13.70 -11.84 24.01
N PHE A 22 14.14 -11.53 22.79
CA PHE A 22 13.53 -12.04 21.56
C PHE A 22 14.56 -12.59 20.55
N PRO A 23 15.54 -13.41 20.99
CA PRO A 23 16.53 -13.96 20.06
C PRO A 23 15.86 -14.80 18.98
N GLY A 24 16.27 -14.64 17.72
CA GLY A 24 15.74 -15.35 16.56
C GLY A 24 14.44 -14.80 15.98
N TYR A 25 13.82 -13.80 16.60
CA TYR A 25 12.60 -13.18 16.08
C TYR A 25 12.93 -12.17 15.00
N GLY A 26 12.06 -12.10 13.95
CA GLY A 26 12.01 -10.99 13.03
C GLY A 26 11.26 -9.79 13.62
N VAL A 27 11.82 -8.60 13.49
CA VAL A 27 11.23 -7.35 13.99
C VAL A 27 11.23 -6.32 12.87
N ASP A 28 10.07 -5.74 12.64
CA ASP A 28 9.87 -4.69 11.64
C ASP A 28 9.85 -3.32 12.31
N PHE A 29 10.66 -2.42 11.80
CA PHE A 29 10.71 -1.03 12.22
C PHE A 29 10.14 -0.16 11.11
N VAL A 30 9.08 0.59 11.43
CA VAL A 30 8.46 1.54 10.50
C VAL A 30 8.69 2.95 11.06
N PHE A 31 9.44 3.79 10.35
CA PHE A 31 9.86 5.08 10.86
C PHE A 31 10.08 6.12 9.75
N ASN A 32 10.23 7.39 10.12
CA ASN A 32 10.59 8.45 9.19
C ASN A 32 12.07 8.33 8.79
N PRO A 33 12.43 8.36 7.49
CA PRO A 33 13.82 8.24 7.02
C PRO A 33 14.78 9.29 7.61
N GLY A 34 14.25 10.44 8.04
CA GLY A 34 14.99 11.49 8.75
C GLY A 34 15.43 11.10 10.16
N ASN A 35 14.98 9.95 10.69
CA ASN A 35 15.47 9.41 11.96
C ASN A 35 16.84 8.72 11.74
N CYS A 36 17.89 9.55 11.58
CA CYS A 36 19.23 9.08 11.27
C CYS A 36 19.80 8.17 12.38
N LEU A 37 19.45 8.42 13.64
CA LEU A 37 19.94 7.62 14.77
C LEU A 37 19.45 6.18 14.71
N LEU A 38 18.12 5.98 14.50
CA LEU A 38 17.58 4.64 14.40
C LEU A 38 18.09 3.94 13.14
N ARG A 39 18.16 4.64 12.01
CA ARG A 39 18.72 4.12 10.76
C ARG A 39 20.16 3.64 10.93
N GLU A 40 21.00 4.44 11.59
CA GLU A 40 22.40 4.06 11.91
C GLU A 40 22.45 2.77 12.74
N GLN A 41 21.65 2.67 13.80
CA GLN A 41 21.65 1.52 14.69
C GLN A 41 21.14 0.24 13.99
N LEU A 42 20.18 0.36 13.12
CA LEU A 42 19.66 -0.76 12.30
C LEU A 42 20.67 -1.18 11.23
N ASN A 43 21.37 -0.23 10.60
CA ASN A 43 22.46 -0.53 9.67
C ASN A 43 23.61 -1.30 10.36
N LEU A 44 24.02 -0.89 11.56
CA LEU A 44 25.05 -1.59 12.34
C LEU A 44 24.64 -3.04 12.66
N ARG A 45 23.37 -3.31 12.76
CA ARG A 45 22.77 -4.63 12.99
C ARG A 45 22.44 -5.39 11.72
N LYS A 46 22.80 -4.85 10.56
CA LYS A 46 22.57 -5.44 9.24
C LYS A 46 21.08 -5.71 8.96
N ALA A 47 20.20 -4.81 9.40
CA ALA A 47 18.79 -4.87 9.04
C ALA A 47 18.64 -4.63 7.52
N ASP A 48 17.68 -5.33 6.91
CA ASP A 48 17.30 -5.14 5.52
C ASP A 48 16.30 -3.98 5.41
N PHE A 49 16.56 -3.05 4.52
CA PHE A 49 15.71 -1.87 4.32
C PHE A 49 14.88 -2.02 3.06
N GLU A 50 13.59 -1.76 3.17
CA GLU A 50 12.73 -1.59 2.00
C GLU A 50 12.99 -0.24 1.31
N PRO A 51 12.54 -0.07 0.05
CA PRO A 51 12.47 1.23 -0.59
C PRO A 51 11.67 2.23 0.24
N GLU A 52 12.05 3.51 0.21
CA GLU A 52 11.28 4.56 0.88
C GLU A 52 9.89 4.67 0.26
N GLN A 53 8.88 4.80 1.11
CA GLN A 53 7.48 4.96 0.70
C GLN A 53 6.94 6.32 1.13
N GLN A 54 5.95 6.82 0.38
CA GLN A 54 5.18 8.00 0.76
C GLN A 54 3.80 7.56 1.23
N LYS A 55 3.40 7.99 2.44
CA LYS A 55 1.99 7.97 2.81
C LYS A 55 1.32 9.20 2.20
N MET A 56 0.31 8.94 1.36
CA MET A 56 -0.55 9.98 0.80
C MET A 56 -1.97 9.79 1.34
N VAL A 57 -2.65 10.90 1.65
CA VAL A 57 -4.00 10.90 2.24
C VAL A 57 -4.92 11.72 1.36
N LEU A 58 -6.14 11.25 1.17
CA LEU A 58 -7.19 11.99 0.46
C LEU A 58 -7.59 13.24 1.27
N GLU A 59 -7.32 14.42 0.73
CA GLU A 59 -7.59 15.72 1.38
C GLU A 59 -8.55 16.59 0.59
N ALA A 60 -8.70 16.33 -0.70
CA ALA A 60 -9.60 17.07 -1.57
C ALA A 60 -10.58 16.11 -2.25
N PRO A 61 -11.80 16.55 -2.58
CA PRO A 61 -12.72 15.75 -3.38
C PRO A 61 -12.06 15.30 -4.67
N ALA A 62 -12.31 14.05 -5.06
CA ALA A 62 -11.90 13.57 -6.37
C ALA A 62 -12.59 14.42 -7.46
N PRO A 63 -11.91 14.69 -8.58
CA PRO A 63 -12.54 15.34 -9.71
C PRO A 63 -13.70 14.48 -10.23
N ASP A 64 -14.80 15.13 -10.60
CA ASP A 64 -15.89 14.46 -11.31
C ASP A 64 -15.38 13.88 -12.62
N MET A 65 -15.67 12.58 -12.85
CA MET A 65 -15.21 11.92 -14.06
C MET A 65 -16.13 10.78 -14.47
N ASP A 66 -16.21 10.58 -15.78
CA ASP A 66 -16.90 9.44 -16.37
C ASP A 66 -16.20 8.13 -15.98
N THR A 67 -16.90 7.28 -15.25
CA THR A 67 -16.45 5.93 -14.86
C THR A 67 -17.07 4.83 -15.73
N THR A 68 -17.64 5.17 -16.89
CA THR A 68 -18.14 4.18 -17.85
C THR A 68 -17.07 3.15 -18.18
N GLY A 69 -17.45 1.87 -18.15
CA GLY A 69 -16.53 0.74 -18.35
C GLY A 69 -15.80 0.27 -17.09
N ILE A 70 -16.11 0.89 -15.93
CA ILE A 70 -15.67 0.38 -14.63
C ILE A 70 -16.88 -0.32 -13.96
N VAL A 71 -16.69 -1.60 -13.65
CA VAL A 71 -17.74 -2.44 -13.07
C VAL A 71 -17.25 -3.12 -11.78
N PRO A 72 -18.14 -3.44 -10.84
CA PRO A 72 -17.77 -4.30 -9.71
C PRO A 72 -17.29 -5.67 -10.18
N LEU A 73 -16.39 -6.30 -9.43
CA LEU A 73 -16.02 -7.69 -9.64
C LEU A 73 -17.26 -8.59 -9.55
N SER A 74 -17.39 -9.50 -10.51
CA SER A 74 -18.45 -10.51 -10.56
C SER A 74 -17.90 -11.83 -11.08
N ASP A 75 -18.65 -12.93 -10.90
CA ASP A 75 -18.26 -14.27 -11.34
C ASP A 75 -17.92 -14.32 -12.83
N GLN A 76 -18.59 -13.51 -13.64
CA GLN A 76 -18.32 -13.40 -15.08
C GLN A 76 -16.87 -13.05 -15.41
N TYR A 77 -16.22 -12.27 -14.57
CA TYR A 77 -14.86 -11.76 -14.79
C TYR A 77 -13.83 -12.37 -13.84
N ALA A 78 -14.24 -13.27 -12.95
CA ALA A 78 -13.40 -13.83 -11.90
C ALA A 78 -12.09 -14.45 -12.42
N GLU A 79 -12.18 -15.27 -13.45
CA GLU A 79 -11.02 -15.92 -14.07
C GLU A 79 -10.06 -14.90 -14.68
N GLN A 80 -10.59 -13.91 -15.41
CA GLN A 80 -9.76 -12.86 -16.02
C GLN A 80 -9.09 -11.98 -14.97
N TYR A 81 -9.79 -11.64 -13.88
CA TYR A 81 -9.26 -10.89 -12.76
C TYR A 81 -8.10 -11.64 -12.09
N CYS A 82 -8.30 -12.90 -11.69
CA CYS A 82 -7.26 -13.73 -11.09
C CYS A 82 -6.05 -13.94 -12.01
N ALA A 83 -6.27 -14.01 -13.32
CA ALA A 83 -5.19 -14.18 -14.29
C ALA A 83 -4.22 -12.99 -14.36
N ILE A 84 -4.73 -11.76 -14.18
CA ILE A 84 -3.93 -10.52 -14.23
C ILE A 84 -3.51 -10.01 -12.85
N HIS A 85 -4.07 -10.56 -11.76
CA HIS A 85 -3.76 -10.14 -10.40
C HIS A 85 -2.32 -10.47 -10.02
N ASN A 86 -1.71 -9.62 -9.18
CA ASN A 86 -0.36 -9.82 -8.68
C ASN A 86 -0.27 -11.07 -7.79
N LYS A 87 0.51 -12.05 -8.24
CA LYS A 87 0.67 -13.34 -7.55
C LYS A 87 1.73 -13.34 -6.45
N ASN A 88 2.53 -12.27 -6.37
CA ASN A 88 3.61 -12.16 -5.39
C ASN A 88 3.17 -11.49 -4.09
N MET A 89 1.91 -11.05 -3.99
CA MET A 89 1.34 -10.45 -2.79
C MET A 89 0.66 -11.51 -1.92
N TYR A 90 0.53 -11.22 -0.62
CA TYR A 90 -0.23 -12.08 0.30
C TYR A 90 -1.70 -12.22 -0.15
N TRP A 91 -2.34 -11.11 -0.54
CA TRP A 91 -3.68 -11.08 -1.10
C TRP A 91 -3.60 -11.29 -2.61
N THR A 92 -3.73 -12.55 -3.05
CA THR A 92 -3.91 -12.88 -4.46
C THR A 92 -5.37 -12.67 -4.89
N GLY A 93 -5.64 -12.62 -6.18
CA GLY A 93 -7.00 -12.45 -6.69
C GLY A 93 -7.99 -13.47 -6.11
N GLU A 94 -7.58 -14.74 -5.98
CA GLU A 94 -8.41 -15.78 -5.38
C GLU A 94 -8.72 -15.52 -3.91
N LYS A 95 -7.76 -15.01 -3.14
CA LYS A 95 -7.96 -14.66 -1.72
C LYS A 95 -8.85 -13.43 -1.57
N VAL A 96 -8.69 -12.42 -2.41
CA VAL A 96 -9.56 -11.24 -2.43
C VAL A 96 -10.99 -11.66 -2.74
N MET A 97 -11.20 -12.53 -3.73
CA MET A 97 -12.54 -13.08 -4.05
C MET A 97 -13.18 -13.83 -2.89
N GLN A 98 -12.39 -14.52 -2.07
CA GLN A 98 -12.88 -15.21 -0.86
C GLN A 98 -13.17 -14.26 0.31
N ALA A 99 -12.68 -13.02 0.26
CA ALA A 99 -12.76 -12.01 1.30
C ALA A 99 -13.50 -10.74 0.81
N GLN A 100 -14.56 -10.88 0.02
CA GLN A 100 -15.32 -9.76 -0.53
C GLN A 100 -16.00 -8.87 0.54
N ASP A 101 -16.15 -9.37 1.74
CA ASP A 101 -16.56 -8.59 2.90
C ASP A 101 -15.52 -7.57 3.38
N ARG A 102 -14.25 -7.73 2.95
CA ARG A 102 -13.11 -6.90 3.31
C ARG A 102 -12.64 -5.96 2.20
N PHE A 103 -13.05 -6.23 0.97
CA PHE A 103 -12.61 -5.49 -0.21
C PHE A 103 -13.78 -5.07 -1.09
N HIS A 104 -13.72 -3.85 -1.61
CA HIS A 104 -14.41 -3.45 -2.81
C HIS A 104 -13.46 -3.58 -3.99
N THR A 105 -13.80 -4.44 -4.94
CA THR A 105 -13.00 -4.64 -6.15
C THR A 105 -13.75 -4.12 -7.37
N PHE A 106 -13.07 -3.29 -8.17
CA PHE A 106 -13.60 -2.77 -9.43
C PHE A 106 -12.68 -3.14 -10.59
N LEU A 107 -13.30 -3.42 -11.73
CA LEU A 107 -12.62 -3.85 -12.96
C LEU A 107 -12.82 -2.82 -14.06
N ALA A 108 -11.78 -2.53 -14.80
CA ALA A 108 -11.86 -1.80 -16.06
C ALA A 108 -12.08 -2.80 -17.20
N ILE A 109 -13.19 -2.64 -17.91
CA ILE A 109 -13.56 -3.52 -19.01
C ILE A 109 -13.43 -2.79 -20.35
N ARG A 110 -12.79 -3.44 -21.31
CA ARG A 110 -12.73 -3.01 -22.71
C ARG A 110 -12.95 -4.20 -23.64
N ASP A 111 -13.92 -4.07 -24.54
CA ASP A 111 -14.25 -5.12 -25.52
C ASP A 111 -14.43 -6.52 -24.87
N GLY A 112 -15.12 -6.57 -23.71
CA GLY A 112 -15.37 -7.80 -22.95
C GLY A 112 -14.17 -8.36 -22.18
N ARG A 113 -13.03 -7.66 -22.16
CA ARG A 113 -11.81 -8.07 -21.45
C ARG A 113 -11.56 -7.20 -20.22
N VAL A 114 -11.05 -7.82 -19.16
CA VAL A 114 -10.50 -7.10 -18.00
C VAL A 114 -9.13 -6.54 -18.39
N VAL A 115 -9.01 -5.20 -18.38
CA VAL A 115 -7.79 -4.47 -18.75
C VAL A 115 -7.11 -3.81 -17.55
N GLY A 116 -7.74 -3.89 -16.38
CA GLY A 116 -7.18 -3.39 -15.13
C GLY A 116 -8.15 -3.62 -13.98
N TYR A 117 -7.68 -3.46 -12.77
CA TYR A 117 -8.47 -3.59 -11.54
C TYR A 117 -7.97 -2.64 -10.44
N ILE A 118 -8.81 -2.48 -9.43
CA ILE A 118 -8.45 -1.87 -8.16
C ILE A 118 -9.13 -2.65 -7.03
N ASP A 119 -8.35 -3.02 -6.01
CA ASP A 119 -8.82 -3.59 -4.77
C ASP A 119 -8.71 -2.55 -3.66
N VAL A 120 -9.79 -2.29 -2.97
CA VAL A 120 -9.86 -1.29 -1.90
C VAL A 120 -10.36 -1.95 -0.63
N THR A 121 -9.66 -1.77 0.48
CA THR A 121 -10.16 -2.21 1.78
C THR A 121 -11.44 -1.43 2.11
N CYS A 122 -12.42 -2.08 2.80
CA CYS A 122 -13.71 -1.45 3.08
C CYS A 122 -14.17 -1.56 4.54
N THR A 123 -13.35 -2.16 5.41
CA THR A 123 -13.72 -2.45 6.80
C THR A 123 -13.13 -1.48 7.81
N PHE A 124 -12.33 -0.51 7.37
CA PHE A 124 -11.61 0.41 8.25
C PHE A 124 -12.22 1.81 8.23
N LYS A 125 -11.90 2.63 9.25
CA LYS A 125 -12.21 4.07 9.23
C LYS A 125 -11.38 4.84 8.20
N GLU A 126 -10.16 4.38 7.96
CA GLU A 126 -9.26 4.84 6.88
C GLU A 126 -8.97 3.63 6.03
N ASN A 127 -9.56 3.56 4.85
CA ASN A 127 -9.34 2.49 3.89
C ASN A 127 -8.21 2.84 2.92
N GLU A 128 -7.75 1.85 2.17
CA GLU A 128 -6.66 2.02 1.22
C GLU A 128 -6.93 1.32 -0.11
N PRO A 129 -6.53 1.91 -1.24
CA PRO A 129 -6.39 1.19 -2.49
C PRO A 129 -5.18 0.26 -2.34
N PHE A 130 -5.49 -1.00 -2.02
CA PHE A 130 -4.50 -2.01 -1.67
C PHE A 130 -3.68 -2.46 -2.88
N ASP A 131 -4.34 -2.66 -4.01
CA ASP A 131 -3.68 -2.98 -5.28
C ASP A 131 -4.41 -2.30 -6.43
N LEU A 132 -3.66 -1.71 -7.35
CA LEU A 132 -4.17 -1.07 -8.56
C LEU A 132 -3.28 -1.42 -9.74
N LEU A 133 -3.84 -2.13 -10.71
CA LEU A 133 -3.14 -2.52 -11.92
C LEU A 133 -3.93 -2.10 -13.16
N VAL A 134 -3.20 -1.61 -14.16
CA VAL A 134 -3.68 -1.48 -15.55
C VAL A 134 -2.66 -2.16 -16.45
N LEU A 135 -3.13 -3.06 -17.30
CA LEU A 135 -2.29 -3.77 -18.26
C LEU A 135 -1.52 -2.78 -19.12
N GLU A 136 -0.28 -3.10 -19.44
CA GLU A 136 0.68 -2.17 -20.03
C GLU A 136 0.16 -1.51 -21.32
N GLU A 137 -0.43 -2.30 -22.21
CA GLU A 137 -0.98 -1.84 -23.48
C GLU A 137 -2.20 -0.90 -23.32
N TYR A 138 -2.81 -0.83 -22.11
CA TYR A 138 -3.94 0.05 -21.79
C TYR A 138 -3.57 1.20 -20.85
N ARG A 139 -2.28 1.32 -20.49
CA ARG A 139 -1.80 2.45 -19.69
C ARG A 139 -1.90 3.76 -20.46
N ARG A 140 -1.96 4.87 -19.74
CA ARG A 140 -2.07 6.24 -20.26
C ARG A 140 -3.39 6.53 -21.00
N MET A 141 -4.35 5.61 -20.96
CA MET A 141 -5.72 5.79 -21.52
C MET A 141 -6.75 6.21 -20.46
N GLY A 142 -6.30 6.57 -19.25
CA GLY A 142 -7.17 7.06 -18.17
C GLY A 142 -7.79 5.99 -17.27
N TYR A 143 -7.60 4.71 -17.53
CA TYR A 143 -8.21 3.63 -16.74
C TYR A 143 -7.85 3.68 -15.26
N GLY A 144 -6.60 3.96 -14.90
CA GLY A 144 -6.20 4.07 -13.49
C GLY A 144 -6.95 5.17 -12.74
N ARG A 145 -7.22 6.31 -13.39
CA ARG A 145 -8.03 7.40 -12.80
C ARG A 145 -9.49 7.00 -12.65
N LYS A 146 -10.07 6.35 -13.65
CA LYS A 146 -11.47 5.86 -13.62
C LYS A 146 -11.66 4.81 -12.52
N LEU A 147 -10.74 3.85 -12.39
CA LEU A 147 -10.73 2.85 -11.32
C LEU A 147 -10.68 3.51 -9.95
N LEU A 148 -9.74 4.43 -9.75
CA LEU A 148 -9.58 5.13 -8.48
C LEU A 148 -10.79 6.03 -8.17
N ALA A 149 -11.37 6.71 -9.16
CA ALA A 149 -12.59 7.51 -8.98
C ALA A 149 -13.75 6.63 -8.50
N LYS A 150 -13.93 5.44 -9.10
CA LYS A 150 -14.99 4.49 -8.68
C LYS A 150 -14.75 3.97 -7.27
N ALA A 151 -13.50 3.70 -6.91
CA ALA A 151 -13.11 3.30 -5.56
C ALA A 151 -13.39 4.40 -4.52
N LEU A 152 -13.08 5.66 -4.84
CA LEU A 152 -13.36 6.81 -3.97
C LEU A 152 -14.86 7.03 -3.76
N GLU A 153 -15.67 6.90 -4.82
CA GLU A 153 -17.12 6.96 -4.75
C GLU A 153 -17.68 5.88 -3.80
N ALA A 154 -17.23 4.64 -3.94
CA ALA A 154 -17.68 3.53 -3.11
C ALA A 154 -17.20 3.61 -1.65
N ASN A 155 -16.05 4.23 -1.41
CA ASN A 155 -15.50 4.40 -0.06
C ASN A 155 -16.14 5.53 0.73
N ALA A 156 -16.79 6.50 0.09
CA ALA A 156 -17.36 7.66 0.77
C ALA A 156 -18.42 7.24 1.82
N PRO A 157 -18.46 7.86 3.01
CA PRO A 157 -17.68 9.03 3.44
C PRO A 157 -16.37 8.70 4.19
N ASN A 158 -15.89 7.46 4.15
CA ASN A 158 -14.72 7.05 4.93
C ASN A 158 -13.43 7.74 4.41
N ALA A 159 -12.46 7.89 5.30
CA ALA A 159 -11.14 8.35 4.91
C ALA A 159 -10.42 7.34 4.01
N MET A 160 -9.47 7.83 3.21
CA MET A 160 -8.64 6.98 2.36
C MET A 160 -7.19 7.45 2.37
N SER A 161 -6.27 6.51 2.52
CA SER A 161 -4.83 6.76 2.38
C SER A 161 -4.18 5.65 1.56
N VAL A 162 -2.96 5.90 1.09
CA VAL A 162 -2.17 4.93 0.35
C VAL A 162 -0.70 5.05 0.71
N LEU A 163 -0.01 3.91 0.76
CA LEU A 163 1.44 3.83 0.73
C LEU A 163 1.88 3.58 -0.71
N VAL A 164 2.82 4.39 -1.19
CA VAL A 164 3.36 4.29 -2.54
C VAL A 164 4.86 4.48 -2.50
N ASP A 165 5.60 3.66 -3.24
CA ASP A 165 7.05 3.78 -3.33
C ASP A 165 7.45 5.17 -3.79
N ALA A 166 8.43 5.78 -3.11
CA ALA A 166 8.80 7.18 -3.33
C ALA A 166 9.34 7.46 -4.74
N ASP A 167 9.80 6.44 -5.44
CA ASP A 167 10.28 6.49 -6.81
C ASP A 167 9.19 6.14 -7.85
N ASN A 168 8.02 5.65 -7.43
CA ASN A 168 6.88 5.38 -8.32
C ASN A 168 6.15 6.67 -8.73
N VAL A 169 6.87 7.49 -9.50
CA VAL A 169 6.36 8.79 -9.97
C VAL A 169 5.01 8.68 -10.70
N PRO A 170 4.75 7.66 -11.54
CA PRO A 170 3.45 7.50 -12.19
C PRO A 170 2.29 7.32 -11.18
N ALA A 171 2.45 6.48 -10.17
CA ALA A 171 1.43 6.26 -9.14
C ALA A 171 1.23 7.52 -8.27
N ILE A 172 2.31 8.17 -7.85
CA ILE A 172 2.24 9.43 -7.09
C ILE A 172 1.46 10.50 -7.85
N ARG A 173 1.72 10.66 -9.16
CA ARG A 173 0.97 11.60 -10.02
C ARG A 173 -0.51 11.21 -10.16
N LEU A 174 -0.80 9.92 -10.26
CA LEU A 174 -2.17 9.42 -10.29
C LEU A 174 -2.91 9.83 -9.01
N TYR A 175 -2.40 9.48 -7.84
CA TYR A 175 -3.02 9.79 -6.55
C TYR A 175 -3.15 11.31 -6.33
N ALA A 176 -2.10 12.08 -6.61
CA ALA A 176 -2.15 13.54 -6.50
C ALA A 176 -3.23 14.16 -7.40
N SER A 177 -3.42 13.64 -8.62
CA SER A 177 -4.47 14.10 -9.55
C SER A 177 -5.89 13.77 -9.09
N MET A 178 -6.03 12.90 -8.08
CA MET A 178 -7.30 12.44 -7.52
C MET A 178 -7.57 12.99 -6.10
N GLY A 179 -6.81 13.99 -5.68
CA GLY A 179 -7.04 14.68 -4.39
C GLY A 179 -6.20 14.19 -3.22
N PHE A 180 -5.28 13.26 -3.45
CA PHE A 180 -4.35 12.80 -2.40
C PHE A 180 -3.18 13.77 -2.24
N ALA A 181 -2.82 14.05 -1.00
CA ALA A 181 -1.66 14.86 -0.64
C ALA A 181 -0.64 14.03 0.17
N LYS A 182 0.64 14.26 -0.07
CA LYS A 182 1.71 13.63 0.70
C LYS A 182 1.65 14.09 2.16
N LYS A 183 1.66 13.15 3.10
CA LYS A 183 1.70 13.40 4.55
C LYS A 183 3.07 13.18 5.15
N GLN A 184 3.68 12.05 4.84
CA GLN A 184 4.98 11.68 5.38
C GLN A 184 5.71 10.71 4.45
N THR A 185 7.02 10.61 4.64
CA THR A 185 7.83 9.54 4.09
C THR A 185 8.05 8.48 5.16
N ILE A 186 8.00 7.22 4.77
CA ILE A 186 8.13 6.05 5.63
C ILE A 186 9.30 5.21 5.10
N LEU A 187 10.08 4.68 6.02
CA LEU A 187 11.10 3.68 5.76
C LEU A 187 10.81 2.46 6.65
N THR A 188 10.80 1.29 6.04
CA THR A 188 10.68 0.02 6.75
C THR A 188 12.04 -0.67 6.79
N ALA A 189 12.39 -1.24 7.92
CA ALA A 189 13.58 -2.06 8.09
C ALA A 189 13.21 -3.37 8.79
N HIS A 190 13.67 -4.48 8.22
CA HIS A 190 13.49 -5.82 8.76
C HIS A 190 14.78 -6.26 9.45
N TRP A 191 14.67 -6.60 10.71
CA TRP A 191 15.81 -7.06 11.48
C TRP A 191 15.51 -8.38 12.16
N THR A 192 16.32 -9.42 11.86
CA THR A 192 16.29 -10.66 12.61
C THR A 192 17.21 -10.51 13.81
N VAL A 193 16.63 -10.58 15.01
CA VAL A 193 17.39 -10.52 16.28
C VAL A 193 18.34 -11.71 16.33
N PRO A 194 19.66 -11.49 16.56
CA PRO A 194 20.60 -12.60 16.61
C PRO A 194 20.19 -13.66 17.65
N SER A 195 20.30 -14.93 17.26
CA SER A 195 20.15 -16.04 18.21
C SER A 195 21.38 -16.06 19.13
N SER A 196 21.18 -16.24 20.42
CA SER A 196 22.29 -16.52 21.34
C SER A 196 22.91 -17.86 20.91
N GLU A 197 24.21 -17.87 20.59
CA GLU A 197 24.97 -19.12 20.42
C GLU A 197 25.01 -19.94 21.71
#